data_f44992fc2aecdccaae6884b1a8830f58
#
_entry.id   f44992fc2aecdccaae6884b1a8830f58
#
_cell.length_a   1.000
_cell.length_b   1.000
_cell.length_c   1.000
_cell.angle_alpha   90.00
_cell.angle_beta   90.00
_cell.angle_gamma   90.00
#
_symmetry.space_group_name_H-M   'P 1'
#
loop_
_entity.id
_entity.type
_entity.pdbx_description
1 polymer ?
#
loop_
_entity_poly.entity_id
_entity_poly.type
_entity_poly.pdbx_seq_one_letter_code
_entity_poly.pdbx_strand_id
1 'polypeptide(L)'
;VDTNIQREDILPSEKAKAYRMKYEAMKHQGSRGDKHTADAIGEAAGDSGRTVQRYIRLSELIQELLDYVDENKIPMAVGEKLSYLKKEEQAWVADAVGNSGIFPSKAQAGQLRESSEAGKLTEGMVYAVLVRKEKEDVKVTISAKKIRDYFPETYSREQIESVIYTLLEDWRQKEGGTKDAGTTV
;
A
#
# COMPACT_ATOMS: atom_id res chain seq x y z
N VAL A 1 13.28 7.80 28.41
CA VAL A 1 12.55 7.31 27.23
C VAL A 1 11.60 8.38 26.69
N ASP A 2 10.94 9.16 27.57
CA ASP A 2 9.91 10.15 27.15
C ASP A 2 10.49 11.35 26.37
N THR A 3 11.69 11.82 26.70
CA THR A 3 12.32 12.97 26.04
C THR A 3 12.77 12.67 24.59
N ASN A 4 12.92 11.40 24.23
CA ASN A 4 13.42 11.00 22.92
C ASN A 4 12.32 10.85 21.87
N ILE A 5 11.05 10.70 22.27
CA ILE A 5 9.91 10.51 21.36
C ILE A 5 9.37 11.85 20.80
N GLN A 6 9.72 12.98 21.42
CA GLN A 6 9.23 14.31 21.03
C GLN A 6 10.15 15.08 20.07
N ARG A 7 11.28 14.49 19.63
CA ARG A 7 12.14 15.10 18.62
C ARG A 7 11.53 14.97 17.24
N GLU A 8 11.55 16.04 16.44
CA GLU A 8 10.99 16.07 15.08
C GLU A 8 11.75 15.18 14.07
N ASP A 9 12.98 14.74 14.40
CA ASP A 9 13.88 13.97 13.52
C ASP A 9 14.06 12.50 13.95
N ILE A 10 13.08 11.89 14.65
CA ILE A 10 13.19 10.48 15.05
C ILE A 10 12.83 9.57 13.88
N LEU A 11 13.70 8.60 13.58
CA LEU A 11 13.43 7.58 12.58
C LEU A 11 12.20 6.73 12.95
N PRO A 12 11.39 6.31 11.97
CA PRO A 12 10.27 5.40 12.19
C PRO A 12 10.63 4.15 12.98
N SER A 13 11.81 3.57 12.75
CA SER A 13 12.33 2.40 13.49
C SER A 13 12.58 2.69 14.95
N GLU A 14 13.17 3.85 15.27
CA GLU A 14 13.44 4.27 16.65
C GLU A 14 12.14 4.51 17.41
N LYS A 15 11.19 5.20 16.77
CA LYS A 15 9.86 5.45 17.32
C LYS A 15 9.09 4.15 17.54
N ALA A 16 9.20 3.19 16.62
CA ALA A 16 8.61 1.85 16.74
C ALA A 16 9.18 1.10 17.96
N LYS A 17 10.50 1.10 18.14
CA LYS A 17 11.18 0.48 19.30
C LYS A 17 10.77 1.15 20.61
N ALA A 18 10.76 2.49 20.65
CA ALA A 18 10.41 3.24 21.85
C ALA A 18 8.95 2.98 22.29
N TYR A 19 8.00 2.98 21.34
CA TYR A 19 6.62 2.66 21.65
C TYR A 19 6.43 1.20 22.06
N ARG A 20 7.12 0.27 21.43
CA ARG A 20 7.10 -1.14 21.82
C ARG A 20 7.56 -1.33 23.28
N MET A 21 8.73 -0.77 23.63
CA MET A 21 9.24 -0.85 24.99
C MET A 21 8.30 -0.24 26.02
N LYS A 22 7.74 0.93 25.73
CA LYS A 22 6.78 1.60 26.62
C LYS A 22 5.49 0.79 26.78
N TYR A 23 4.99 0.24 25.67
CA TYR A 23 3.79 -0.60 25.67
C TYR A 23 3.97 -1.87 26.51
N GLU A 24 5.09 -2.57 26.37
CA GLU A 24 5.40 -3.77 27.15
C GLU A 24 5.58 -3.46 28.63
N ALA A 25 6.27 -2.38 28.97
CA ALA A 25 6.42 -1.93 30.35
C ALA A 25 5.07 -1.64 31.02
N MET A 26 4.15 -0.95 30.33
CA MET A 26 2.83 -0.63 30.88
C MET A 26 1.93 -1.87 30.96
N LYS A 27 2.03 -2.80 30.03
CA LYS A 27 1.26 -4.06 30.05
C LYS A 27 1.60 -4.92 31.27
N HIS A 28 2.87 -4.97 31.65
CA HIS A 28 3.33 -5.67 32.85
C HIS A 28 2.87 -5.01 34.17
N GLN A 29 2.48 -3.73 34.15
CA GLN A 29 1.97 -3.01 35.32
C GLN A 29 0.44 -3.14 35.53
N GLY A 30 -0.24 -4.05 34.82
CA GLY A 30 -1.68 -4.33 35.04
C GLY A 30 -2.62 -3.37 34.31
N SER A 31 -2.22 -2.81 33.20
CA SER A 31 -3.06 -1.93 32.36
C SER A 31 -4.32 -2.64 31.83
N ARG A 32 -5.45 -1.92 31.83
CA ARG A 32 -6.79 -2.41 31.46
C ARG A 32 -7.00 -2.54 29.95
N GLY A 33 -6.22 -3.39 29.28
CA GLY A 33 -6.41 -3.75 27.87
C GLY A 33 -5.56 -2.96 26.87
N ASP A 34 -5.28 -3.60 25.76
CA ASP A 34 -4.31 -3.16 24.74
C ASP A 34 -4.62 -1.78 24.13
N LYS A 35 -5.92 -1.48 23.93
CA LYS A 35 -6.35 -0.20 23.36
C LYS A 35 -6.09 0.97 24.30
N HIS A 36 -6.43 0.84 25.57
CA HIS A 36 -6.23 1.89 26.58
C HIS A 36 -4.74 2.17 26.81
N THR A 37 -3.90 1.15 26.74
CA THR A 37 -2.45 1.30 26.87
C THR A 37 -1.87 2.11 25.71
N ALA A 38 -2.29 1.81 24.47
CA ALA A 38 -1.83 2.55 23.29
C ALA A 38 -2.33 4.01 23.28
N ASP A 39 -3.58 4.25 23.72
CA ASP A 39 -4.15 5.59 23.83
C ASP A 39 -3.38 6.43 24.88
N ALA A 40 -3.08 5.87 26.05
CA ALA A 40 -2.30 6.54 27.09
C ALA A 40 -0.86 6.87 26.66
N ILE A 41 -0.21 5.96 25.90
CA ILE A 41 1.10 6.21 25.34
C ILE A 41 1.05 7.32 24.29
N GLY A 42 0.03 7.31 23.45
CA GLY A 42 -0.18 8.29 22.40
C GLY A 42 -0.40 9.67 22.96
N GLU A 43 -1.31 9.81 23.95
CA GLU A 43 -1.60 11.07 24.62
C GLU A 43 -0.34 11.71 25.22
N ALA A 44 0.52 10.90 25.87
CA ALA A 44 1.77 11.37 26.43
C ALA A 44 2.82 11.81 25.37
N ALA A 45 2.70 11.33 24.14
CA ALA A 45 3.63 11.60 23.05
C ALA A 45 3.07 12.55 21.97
N GLY A 46 1.81 12.99 22.09
CA GLY A 46 1.13 13.80 21.07
C GLY A 46 0.67 13.00 19.83
N ASP A 47 0.59 11.67 19.94
CA ASP A 47 0.12 10.77 18.89
C ASP A 47 -1.23 10.14 19.22
N SER A 48 -1.96 9.64 18.24
CA SER A 48 -3.14 8.81 18.49
C SER A 48 -2.73 7.39 18.91
N GLY A 49 -3.56 6.72 19.74
CA GLY A 49 -3.33 5.30 20.08
C GLY A 49 -3.24 4.40 18.84
N ARG A 50 -3.99 4.73 17.78
CA ARG A 50 -3.87 4.04 16.48
C ARG A 50 -2.48 4.23 15.85
N THR A 51 -1.93 5.43 15.94
CA THR A 51 -0.56 5.72 15.47
C THR A 51 0.45 4.91 16.26
N VAL A 52 0.31 4.87 17.59
CA VAL A 52 1.17 4.06 18.47
C VAL A 52 1.12 2.57 18.06
N GLN A 53 -0.08 2.00 17.87
CA GLN A 53 -0.23 0.62 17.43
C GLN A 53 0.44 0.33 16.09
N ARG A 54 0.37 1.27 15.13
CA ARG A 54 1.04 1.14 13.83
C ARG A 54 2.55 1.14 13.97
N TYR A 55 3.12 2.01 14.81
CA TYR A 55 4.56 1.99 15.09
C TYR A 55 4.97 0.71 15.81
N ILE A 56 4.22 0.27 16.82
CA ILE A 56 4.48 -1.03 17.47
C ILE A 56 4.46 -2.16 16.44
N ARG A 57 3.54 -2.09 15.48
CA ARG A 57 3.48 -3.10 14.42
C ARG A 57 4.69 -3.05 13.49
N LEU A 58 5.24 -1.87 13.20
CA LEU A 58 6.47 -1.74 12.41
C LEU A 58 7.67 -2.44 13.06
N SER A 59 7.73 -2.54 14.40
CA SER A 59 8.82 -3.26 15.07
C SER A 59 8.85 -4.76 14.78
N GLU A 60 7.82 -5.29 14.13
CA GLU A 60 7.76 -6.69 13.65
C GLU A 60 8.37 -6.87 12.25
N LEU A 61 8.83 -5.81 11.60
CA LEU A 61 9.59 -5.94 10.36
C LEU A 61 10.99 -6.52 10.62
N ILE A 62 11.54 -7.20 9.60
CA ILE A 62 12.98 -7.48 9.55
C ILE A 62 13.73 -6.17 9.31
N GLN A 63 15.01 -6.15 9.70
CA GLN A 63 15.79 -4.89 9.68
C GLN A 63 15.86 -4.27 8.29
N GLU A 64 16.05 -5.08 7.24
CA GLU A 64 16.16 -4.62 5.84
C GLU A 64 14.91 -3.86 5.38
N LEU A 65 13.71 -4.36 5.71
CA LEU A 65 12.46 -3.68 5.36
C LEU A 65 12.22 -2.44 6.22
N LEU A 66 12.69 -2.46 7.47
CA LEU A 66 12.57 -1.34 8.38
C LEU A 66 13.49 -0.19 7.95
N ASP A 67 14.70 -0.51 7.46
CA ASP A 67 15.63 0.46 6.89
C ASP A 67 15.03 1.16 5.66
N TYR A 68 14.31 0.43 4.80
CA TYR A 68 13.59 1.04 3.68
C TYR A 68 12.46 1.98 4.14
N VAL A 69 11.85 1.72 5.29
CA VAL A 69 10.86 2.65 5.88
C VAL A 69 11.55 3.90 6.41
N ASP A 70 12.70 3.77 7.08
CA ASP A 70 13.49 4.89 7.60
C ASP A 70 14.02 5.77 6.47
N GLU A 71 14.40 5.18 5.35
CA GLU A 71 14.83 5.87 4.13
C GLU A 71 13.66 6.47 3.31
N ASN A 72 12.43 6.36 3.77
CA ASN A 72 11.20 6.76 3.06
C ASN A 72 11.00 6.08 1.69
N LYS A 73 11.70 4.99 1.39
CA LYS A 73 11.51 4.16 0.19
C LYS A 73 10.24 3.33 0.27
N ILE A 74 9.89 2.88 1.48
CA ILE A 74 8.63 2.20 1.79
C ILE A 74 7.80 3.12 2.70
N PRO A 75 6.60 3.56 2.27
CA PRO A 75 5.70 4.32 3.13
C PRO A 75 5.30 3.52 4.38
N MET A 76 5.13 4.18 5.53
CA MET A 76 4.74 3.56 6.80
C MET A 76 3.51 2.63 6.66
N ALA A 77 2.51 3.03 5.86
CA ALA A 77 1.30 2.23 5.65
C ALA A 77 1.55 0.93 4.87
N VAL A 78 2.61 0.88 4.07
CA VAL A 78 3.08 -0.32 3.36
C VAL A 78 3.86 -1.20 4.32
N GLY A 79 4.81 -0.63 5.08
CA GLY A 79 5.56 -1.32 6.11
C GLY A 79 4.65 -1.99 7.16
N GLU A 80 3.59 -1.28 7.61
CA GLU A 80 2.57 -1.85 8.49
C GLU A 80 1.94 -3.13 7.90
N LYS A 81 1.58 -3.12 6.60
CA LYS A 81 1.01 -4.30 5.95
C LYS A 81 2.01 -5.46 5.84
N LEU A 82 3.26 -5.15 5.47
CA LEU A 82 4.32 -6.15 5.36
C LEU A 82 4.69 -6.78 6.71
N SER A 83 4.52 -6.04 7.80
CA SER A 83 4.81 -6.55 9.14
C SER A 83 3.89 -7.70 9.60
N TYR A 84 2.80 -7.95 8.88
CA TYR A 84 1.91 -9.10 9.13
C TYR A 84 2.41 -10.39 8.46
N LEU A 85 3.36 -10.31 7.54
CA LEU A 85 3.99 -11.45 6.92
C LEU A 85 4.89 -12.18 7.92
N LYS A 86 5.09 -13.48 7.73
CA LYS A 86 6.09 -14.26 8.48
C LYS A 86 7.49 -13.74 8.16
N LYS A 87 8.44 -13.95 9.05
CA LYS A 87 9.83 -13.46 8.87
C LYS A 87 10.48 -13.95 7.59
N GLU A 88 10.24 -15.21 7.23
CA GLU A 88 10.70 -15.79 5.96
C GLU A 88 10.08 -15.10 4.75
N GLU A 89 8.77 -14.85 4.80
CA GLU A 89 8.05 -14.15 3.72
C GLU A 89 8.49 -12.67 3.59
N GLN A 90 8.83 -12.03 4.70
CA GLN A 90 9.42 -10.69 4.70
C GLN A 90 10.81 -10.70 4.04
N ALA A 91 11.63 -11.74 4.27
CA ALA A 91 12.91 -11.90 3.59
C ALA A 91 12.73 -12.03 2.08
N TRP A 92 11.76 -12.81 1.60
CA TRP A 92 11.45 -12.87 0.16
C TRP A 92 11.09 -11.51 -0.44
N VAL A 93 10.36 -10.66 0.34
CA VAL A 93 10.05 -9.29 -0.11
C VAL A 93 11.32 -8.45 -0.18
N ALA A 94 12.19 -8.52 0.84
CA ALA A 94 13.45 -7.78 0.86
C ALA A 94 14.36 -8.18 -0.31
N ASP A 95 14.50 -9.49 -0.57
CA ASP A 95 15.27 -10.04 -1.68
C ASP A 95 14.69 -9.58 -3.05
N ALA A 96 13.38 -9.64 -3.22
CA ALA A 96 12.74 -9.19 -4.45
C ALA A 96 12.93 -7.69 -4.69
N VAL A 97 12.85 -6.86 -3.65
CA VAL A 97 13.15 -5.42 -3.72
C VAL A 97 14.62 -5.19 -4.04
N GLY A 98 15.54 -5.88 -3.35
CA GLY A 98 16.98 -5.77 -3.57
C GLY A 98 17.38 -6.12 -5.01
N ASN A 99 16.78 -7.17 -5.58
CA ASN A 99 17.09 -7.64 -6.93
C ASN A 99 16.44 -6.80 -8.05
N SER A 100 15.22 -6.25 -7.81
CA SER A 100 14.46 -5.53 -8.84
C SER A 100 14.56 -4.00 -8.72
N GLY A 101 14.87 -3.48 -7.55
CA GLY A 101 14.77 -2.06 -7.22
C GLY A 101 13.32 -1.54 -7.14
N ILE A 102 12.32 -2.44 -7.18
CA ILE A 102 10.90 -2.09 -7.18
C ILE A 102 10.34 -2.25 -5.77
N PHE A 103 9.87 -1.16 -5.19
CA PHE A 103 9.25 -1.15 -3.87
C PHE A 103 7.75 -1.44 -3.97
N PRO A 104 7.18 -2.21 -3.02
CA PRO A 104 5.78 -2.58 -3.06
C PRO A 104 4.85 -1.37 -2.87
N SER A 105 3.83 -1.27 -3.70
CA SER A 105 2.70 -0.37 -3.50
C SER A 105 1.81 -0.85 -2.34
N LYS A 106 0.92 0.04 -1.86
CA LYS A 106 -0.05 -0.32 -0.81
C LYS A 106 -0.99 -1.45 -1.24
N ALA A 107 -1.34 -1.53 -2.53
CA ALA A 107 -2.16 -2.59 -3.09
C ALA A 107 -1.41 -3.92 -3.08
N GLN A 108 -0.17 -3.94 -3.58
CA GLN A 108 0.69 -5.12 -3.60
C GLN A 108 0.97 -5.65 -2.19
N ALA A 109 1.31 -4.77 -1.24
CA ALA A 109 1.49 -5.17 0.15
C ALA A 109 0.21 -5.76 0.78
N GLY A 110 -0.97 -5.25 0.36
CA GLY A 110 -2.27 -5.85 0.73
C GLY A 110 -2.44 -7.25 0.19
N GLN A 111 -2.17 -7.45 -1.09
CA GLN A 111 -2.25 -8.76 -1.76
C GLN A 111 -1.28 -9.79 -1.17
N LEU A 112 -0.04 -9.37 -0.87
CA LEU A 112 0.94 -10.24 -0.20
C LEU A 112 0.45 -10.67 1.18
N ARG A 113 -0.08 -9.74 1.97
CA ARG A 113 -0.65 -10.02 3.28
C ARG A 113 -1.81 -11.01 3.20
N GLU A 114 -2.79 -10.79 2.33
CA GLU A 114 -3.92 -11.69 2.13
C GLU A 114 -3.47 -13.10 1.72
N SER A 115 -2.46 -13.20 0.85
CA SER A 115 -1.87 -14.48 0.43
C SER A 115 -1.15 -15.18 1.58
N SER A 116 -0.46 -14.44 2.45
CA SER A 116 0.20 -14.94 3.66
C SER A 116 -0.82 -15.44 4.68
N GLU A 117 -1.86 -14.67 4.96
CA GLU A 117 -2.95 -15.05 5.86
C GLU A 117 -3.67 -16.33 5.38
N ALA A 118 -3.79 -16.52 4.06
CA ALA A 118 -4.34 -17.72 3.45
C ALA A 118 -3.35 -18.90 3.42
N GLY A 119 -2.09 -18.72 3.85
CA GLY A 119 -1.05 -19.73 3.83
C GLY A 119 -0.59 -20.14 2.42
N LYS A 120 -0.80 -19.29 1.43
CA LYS A 120 -0.53 -19.56 0.01
C LYS A 120 0.65 -18.75 -0.54
N LEU A 121 1.23 -17.86 0.25
CA LEU A 121 2.33 -17.02 -0.22
C LEU A 121 3.58 -17.87 -0.45
N THR A 122 4.20 -17.69 -1.62
CA THR A 122 5.46 -18.29 -2.01
C THR A 122 6.42 -17.22 -2.51
N GLU A 123 7.72 -17.49 -2.50
CA GLU A 123 8.74 -16.58 -3.01
C GLU A 123 8.46 -16.15 -4.46
N GLY A 124 8.12 -17.11 -5.34
CA GLY A 124 7.77 -16.82 -6.73
C GLY A 124 6.54 -15.91 -6.87
N MET A 125 5.55 -16.02 -5.98
CA MET A 125 4.40 -15.12 -5.95
C MET A 125 4.80 -13.71 -5.50
N VAL A 126 5.69 -13.59 -4.52
CA VAL A 126 6.20 -12.28 -4.08
C VAL A 126 6.85 -11.56 -5.25
N TYR A 127 7.75 -12.26 -5.97
CA TYR A 127 8.41 -11.69 -7.14
C TYR A 127 7.42 -11.33 -8.24
N ALA A 128 6.48 -12.20 -8.56
CA ALA A 128 5.45 -11.96 -9.57
C ALA A 128 4.57 -10.74 -9.22
N VAL A 129 4.19 -10.57 -7.94
CA VAL A 129 3.39 -9.43 -7.50
C VAL A 129 4.18 -8.12 -7.59
N LEU A 130 5.46 -8.12 -7.21
CA LEU A 130 6.28 -6.90 -7.20
C LEU A 130 6.70 -6.48 -8.61
N VAL A 131 7.13 -7.44 -9.45
CA VAL A 131 7.69 -7.16 -10.79
C VAL A 131 6.60 -7.09 -11.86
N ARG A 132 5.39 -7.58 -11.56
CA ARG A 132 4.27 -7.45 -12.48
C ARG A 132 3.99 -5.97 -12.72
N LYS A 133 4.29 -5.49 -13.92
CA LYS A 133 3.77 -4.20 -14.37
C LYS A 133 2.25 -4.30 -14.28
N GLU A 134 1.65 -3.66 -13.27
CA GLU A 134 0.21 -3.41 -13.31
C GLU A 134 -0.03 -2.77 -14.68
N LYS A 135 -0.89 -3.38 -15.49
CA LYS A 135 -1.44 -2.64 -16.63
C LYS A 135 -2.09 -1.42 -15.98
N GLU A 136 -1.49 -0.26 -16.21
CA GLU A 136 -2.11 0.98 -15.76
C GLU A 136 -3.54 0.96 -16.30
N ASP A 137 -4.50 0.79 -15.40
CA ASP A 137 -5.90 1.01 -15.75
C ASP A 137 -5.99 2.45 -16.17
N VAL A 138 -6.04 2.67 -17.50
CA VAL A 138 -6.14 4.00 -18.07
C VAL A 138 -7.50 4.57 -17.66
N LYS A 139 -7.54 5.22 -16.53
CA LYS A 139 -8.74 5.88 -16.02
C LYS A 139 -8.90 7.22 -16.73
N VAL A 140 -9.67 7.22 -17.81
CA VAL A 140 -10.06 8.45 -18.50
C VAL A 140 -11.31 9.02 -17.83
N THR A 141 -11.19 10.20 -17.24
CA THR A 141 -12.32 10.94 -16.68
C THR A 141 -12.60 12.15 -17.55
N ILE A 142 -13.76 12.18 -18.20
CA ILE A 142 -14.20 13.34 -18.96
C ILE A 142 -15.20 14.11 -18.11
N SER A 143 -15.00 15.43 -17.94
CA SER A 143 -15.93 16.24 -17.15
C SER A 143 -17.31 16.31 -17.82
N ALA A 144 -18.36 16.23 -17.01
CA ALA A 144 -19.75 16.32 -17.49
C ALA A 144 -20.01 17.62 -18.30
N LYS A 145 -19.33 18.73 -17.94
CA LYS A 145 -19.43 20.00 -18.67
C LYS A 145 -18.90 19.86 -20.09
N LYS A 146 -17.72 19.25 -20.28
CA LYS A 146 -17.15 19.06 -21.63
C LYS A 146 -17.97 18.10 -22.49
N ILE A 147 -18.53 17.04 -21.89
CA ILE A 147 -19.39 16.10 -22.63
C ILE A 147 -20.69 16.77 -23.09
N ARG A 148 -21.29 17.62 -22.26
CA ARG A 148 -22.54 18.31 -22.61
C ARG A 148 -22.43 19.22 -23.84
N ASP A 149 -21.26 19.73 -24.15
CA ASP A 149 -21.03 20.57 -25.34
C ASP A 149 -21.23 19.80 -26.67
N TYR A 150 -21.20 18.45 -26.62
CA TYR A 150 -21.35 17.56 -27.79
C TYR A 150 -22.73 16.90 -27.92
N PHE A 151 -23.60 17.02 -26.91
CA PHE A 151 -24.88 16.36 -26.87
C PHE A 151 -26.03 17.33 -26.61
N PRO A 152 -27.23 17.09 -27.20
CA PRO A 152 -28.42 17.88 -26.88
C PRO A 152 -28.75 17.81 -25.38
N GLU A 153 -29.30 18.89 -24.83
CA GLU A 153 -29.66 18.97 -23.40
C GLU A 153 -30.69 17.89 -22.98
N THR A 154 -31.47 17.39 -23.94
CA THR A 154 -32.50 16.36 -23.75
C THR A 154 -31.93 14.96 -23.57
N TYR A 155 -30.63 14.74 -23.86
CA TYR A 155 -30.05 13.41 -23.77
C TYR A 155 -29.83 13.01 -22.30
N SER A 156 -30.31 11.82 -21.93
CA SER A 156 -30.03 11.23 -20.64
C SER A 156 -28.57 10.74 -20.57
N ARG A 157 -28.10 10.45 -19.35
CA ARG A 157 -26.76 9.89 -19.13
C ARG A 157 -26.56 8.58 -19.90
N GLU A 158 -27.55 7.70 -19.86
CA GLU A 158 -27.51 6.40 -20.52
C GLU A 158 -27.42 6.55 -22.04
N GLN A 159 -28.14 7.54 -22.61
CA GLN A 159 -28.09 7.82 -24.05
C GLN A 159 -26.69 8.33 -24.44
N ILE A 160 -26.08 9.22 -23.64
CA ILE A 160 -24.73 9.71 -23.89
C ILE A 160 -23.73 8.55 -23.82
N GLU A 161 -23.79 7.71 -22.80
CA GLU A 161 -22.92 6.54 -22.63
C GLU A 161 -23.06 5.58 -23.82
N SER A 162 -24.28 5.29 -24.27
CA SER A 162 -24.56 4.42 -25.42
C SER A 162 -23.88 4.94 -26.69
N VAL A 163 -24.01 6.24 -26.98
CA VAL A 163 -23.37 6.84 -28.16
C VAL A 163 -21.84 6.75 -28.07
N ILE A 164 -21.27 7.02 -26.89
CA ILE A 164 -19.82 6.92 -26.69
C ILE A 164 -19.34 5.49 -26.93
N TYR A 165 -20.03 4.49 -26.38
CA TYR A 165 -19.66 3.08 -26.61
C TYR A 165 -19.75 2.69 -28.08
N THR A 166 -20.78 3.11 -28.80
CA THR A 166 -20.91 2.86 -30.23
C THR A 166 -19.74 3.46 -31.02
N LEU A 167 -19.37 4.72 -30.73
CA LEU A 167 -18.24 5.37 -31.38
C LEU A 167 -16.90 4.68 -31.06
N LEU A 168 -16.72 4.19 -29.84
CA LEU A 168 -15.50 3.45 -29.45
C LEU A 168 -15.43 2.08 -30.11
N GLU A 169 -16.57 1.39 -30.31
CA GLU A 169 -16.62 0.14 -31.03
C GLU A 169 -16.33 0.33 -32.52
N ASP A 170 -16.91 1.34 -33.17
CA ASP A 170 -16.63 1.70 -34.53
C ASP A 170 -15.17 2.06 -34.75
N TRP A 171 -14.58 2.83 -33.81
CA TRP A 171 -13.17 3.16 -33.84
C TRP A 171 -12.30 1.91 -33.71
N ARG A 172 -12.63 1.02 -32.76
CA ARG A 172 -11.90 -0.24 -32.57
C ARG A 172 -11.93 -1.11 -33.83
N GLN A 173 -13.06 -1.18 -34.55
CA GLN A 173 -13.16 -1.95 -35.79
C GLN A 173 -12.33 -1.34 -36.92
N LYS A 174 -12.23 -0.02 -36.99
CA LYS A 174 -11.45 0.69 -38.01
C LYS A 174 -9.94 0.64 -37.74
N GLU A 175 -9.53 0.75 -36.49
CA GLU A 175 -8.11 0.79 -36.05
C GLU A 175 -7.57 -0.57 -35.58
N GLY A 176 -8.45 -1.48 -35.18
CA GLY A 176 -8.09 -2.80 -34.62
C GLY A 176 -7.54 -3.78 -35.62
N GLY A 177 -7.56 -3.46 -36.93
CA GLY A 177 -6.90 -4.24 -37.98
C GLY A 177 -5.37 -4.08 -38.04
N THR A 178 -4.78 -3.19 -37.26
CA THR A 178 -3.36 -2.86 -37.33
C THR A 178 -2.52 -3.41 -36.16
N LYS A 179 -3.09 -4.12 -35.17
CA LYS A 179 -2.34 -4.59 -33.99
C LYS A 179 -1.80 -6.02 -34.08
N ASP A 180 -2.11 -6.81 -35.12
CA ASP A 180 -1.65 -8.20 -35.25
C ASP A 180 -0.58 -8.43 -36.34
N ALA A 181 0.06 -7.37 -36.85
CA ALA A 181 1.13 -7.50 -37.85
C ALA A 181 2.45 -6.95 -37.32
N GLY A 182 3.00 -7.51 -36.24
CA GLY A 182 4.30 -7.04 -35.78
C GLY A 182 4.84 -7.71 -34.53
N THR A 183 4.94 -9.04 -34.51
CA THR A 183 5.97 -9.72 -33.68
C THR A 183 6.19 -11.14 -34.23
N THR A 184 6.94 -11.23 -35.31
CA THR A 184 7.70 -12.42 -35.62
C THR A 184 9.07 -11.92 -36.09
N VAL A 185 10.06 -11.93 -35.23
CA VAL A 185 11.46 -12.34 -35.42
C VAL A 185 12.10 -12.34 -34.03
#